data_5f106da1129f89ba1ef32b387f38edf9
#
_entry.id   5f106da1129f89ba1ef32b387f38edf9
#
_cell.length_a   1.000
_cell.length_b   1.000
_cell.length_c   1.000
_cell.angle_alpha   90.00
_cell.angle_beta   90.00
_cell.angle_gamma   90.00
#
_symmetry.space_group_name_H-M   'P 1'
#
loop_
_entity.id
_entity.type
_entity.pdbx_description
1 polymer ?
#
loop_
_entity_poly.entity_id
_entity_poly.type
_entity_poly.pdbx_seq_one_letter_code
_entity_poly.pdbx_strand_id
1 'polypeptide(L)'
;MSPARRAFLFLPLLAFPLLTRAADLLSFDTLYKSIGVLGITYSDRALALKGQQVRLRGFMAPPLKPESRFFVLTREPVSVCPFCASDAEWPVDIVVVYLKSTLAPVNFAQRIEVEGRLEMGSWTDPHSGFVSQVRIVDAEVRKP
;
A
#
# COMPACT_ATOMS: atom_id res chain seq x y z
N MET A 1 -21.90 55.97 37.64
CA MET A 1 -21.39 54.59 37.71
C MET A 1 -21.84 53.84 36.47
N SER A 2 -20.99 53.72 35.46
CA SER A 2 -21.35 53.07 34.17
C SER A 2 -20.82 51.63 34.17
N PRO A 3 -21.61 50.60 33.84
CA PRO A 3 -21.09 49.25 33.67
C PRO A 3 -20.52 49.08 32.26
N ALA A 4 -19.20 48.74 32.23
CA ALA A 4 -18.50 48.41 31.00
C ALA A 4 -19.06 47.12 30.34
N ARG A 5 -19.60 47.28 29.15
CA ARG A 5 -20.01 46.16 28.28
C ARG A 5 -18.78 45.48 27.70
N ARG A 6 -18.45 44.30 28.19
CA ARG A 6 -17.44 43.42 27.57
C ARG A 6 -18.06 42.75 26.33
N ALA A 7 -17.66 43.22 25.16
CA ALA A 7 -17.98 42.57 23.90
C ALA A 7 -17.10 41.35 23.74
N PHE A 8 -17.69 40.14 23.81
CA PHE A 8 -17.06 38.90 23.40
C PHE A 8 -17.06 38.81 21.88
N LEU A 9 -15.91 39.00 21.27
CA LEU A 9 -15.68 38.70 19.85
C LEU A 9 -15.66 37.17 19.67
N PHE A 10 -16.76 36.62 19.19
CA PHE A 10 -16.79 35.24 18.67
C PHE A 10 -16.10 35.22 17.31
N LEU A 11 -14.88 34.70 17.27
CA LEU A 11 -14.17 34.40 16.03
C LEU A 11 -14.75 33.10 15.46
N PRO A 12 -15.35 33.08 14.25
CA PRO A 12 -15.85 31.86 13.67
C PRO A 12 -14.68 30.98 13.27
N LEU A 13 -14.58 29.81 13.89
CA LEU A 13 -13.65 28.74 13.51
C LEU A 13 -14.06 28.21 12.13
N LEU A 14 -13.39 28.69 11.08
CA LEU A 14 -13.57 28.16 9.72
C LEU A 14 -13.09 26.71 9.69
N ALA A 15 -14.01 25.77 9.81
CA ALA A 15 -13.75 24.35 9.56
C ALA A 15 -13.47 24.17 8.07
N PHE A 16 -12.18 24.06 7.71
CA PHE A 16 -11.78 23.63 6.38
C PHE A 16 -12.19 22.16 6.22
N PRO A 17 -13.04 21.83 5.23
CA PRO A 17 -13.30 20.43 4.92
C PRO A 17 -12.00 19.79 4.45
N LEU A 18 -11.52 18.81 5.20
CA LEU A 18 -10.47 17.89 4.74
C LEU A 18 -11.04 17.14 3.54
N LEU A 19 -10.70 17.59 2.33
CA LEU A 19 -10.98 16.86 1.10
C LEU A 19 -10.20 15.52 1.17
N THR A 20 -10.85 14.49 1.67
CA THR A 20 -10.35 13.12 1.55
C THR A 20 -10.37 12.74 0.07
N ARG A 21 -9.21 12.82 -0.57
CA ARG A 21 -9.04 12.37 -1.94
C ARG A 21 -9.29 10.86 -1.97
N ALA A 22 -10.22 10.44 -2.83
CA ALA A 22 -10.46 9.02 -3.05
C ALA A 22 -9.17 8.35 -3.55
N ALA A 23 -8.87 7.15 -3.03
CA ALA A 23 -7.69 6.41 -3.43
C ALA A 23 -7.74 6.04 -4.92
N ASP A 24 -6.67 6.30 -5.65
CA ASP A 24 -6.56 6.00 -7.07
C ASP A 24 -6.44 4.49 -7.32
N LEU A 25 -7.18 3.98 -8.32
CA LEU A 25 -7.07 2.58 -8.71
C LEU A 25 -5.77 2.36 -9.49
N LEU A 26 -4.95 1.45 -8.98
CA LEU A 26 -3.71 0.98 -9.58
C LEU A 26 -3.88 -0.47 -10.03
N SER A 27 -3.14 -0.91 -11.03
CA SER A 27 -3.07 -2.31 -11.46
C SER A 27 -1.63 -2.76 -11.63
N PHE A 28 -1.39 -4.07 -11.55
CA PHE A 28 -0.05 -4.64 -11.76
C PHE A 28 0.51 -4.27 -13.14
N ASP A 29 -0.33 -4.22 -14.17
CA ASP A 29 0.07 -3.87 -15.54
C ASP A 29 0.56 -2.44 -15.69
N THR A 30 0.16 -1.56 -14.76
CA THR A 30 0.51 -0.15 -14.80
C THR A 30 1.64 0.23 -13.84
N LEU A 31 2.25 -0.74 -13.16
CA LEU A 31 3.37 -0.47 -12.24
C LEU A 31 4.68 -0.17 -12.96
N TYR A 32 4.95 -0.91 -14.03
CA TYR A 32 6.25 -0.87 -14.69
C TYR A 32 6.13 -0.44 -16.15
N LYS A 33 7.14 0.30 -16.61
CA LYS A 33 7.33 0.66 -18.01
C LYS A 33 8.19 -0.38 -18.73
N SER A 34 9.26 -0.82 -18.06
CA SER A 34 10.16 -1.85 -18.56
C SER A 34 10.87 -2.57 -17.41
N ILE A 35 11.24 -3.81 -17.68
CA ILE A 35 12.02 -4.67 -16.79
C ILE A 35 13.04 -5.38 -17.64
N GLY A 36 14.30 -5.33 -17.26
CA GLY A 36 15.38 -5.94 -18.03
C GLY A 36 16.69 -5.93 -17.27
N VAL A 37 17.74 -6.34 -17.93
CA VAL A 37 19.12 -6.43 -17.39
C VAL A 37 19.65 -5.12 -16.78
N LEU A 38 19.09 -3.98 -17.19
CA LEU A 38 19.43 -2.67 -16.61
C LEU A 38 18.61 -2.30 -15.39
N GLY A 39 17.74 -3.20 -14.92
CA GLY A 39 16.90 -3.02 -13.76
C GLY A 39 15.43 -2.72 -14.08
N ILE A 40 14.73 -2.18 -13.08
CA ILE A 40 13.30 -1.88 -13.10
C ILE A 40 13.10 -0.41 -13.42
N THR A 41 12.27 -0.11 -14.42
CA THR A 41 11.78 1.24 -14.69
C THR A 41 10.29 1.30 -14.40
N TYR A 42 9.90 2.18 -13.47
CA TYR A 42 8.49 2.40 -13.14
C TYR A 42 7.77 3.18 -14.24
N SER A 43 6.48 2.95 -14.38
CA SER A 43 5.65 3.72 -15.30
C SER A 43 5.43 5.16 -14.82
N ASP A 44 5.10 6.07 -15.74
CA ASP A 44 4.76 7.45 -15.40
C ASP A 44 3.54 7.51 -14.47
N ARG A 45 2.58 6.58 -14.64
CA ARG A 45 1.41 6.44 -13.78
C ARG A 45 1.81 6.07 -12.36
N ALA A 46 2.67 5.07 -12.19
CA ALA A 46 3.14 4.64 -10.87
C ALA A 46 3.95 5.75 -10.19
N LEU A 47 4.82 6.43 -10.94
CA LEU A 47 5.61 7.56 -10.43
C LEU A 47 4.72 8.71 -9.95
N ALA A 48 3.66 9.04 -10.69
CA ALA A 48 2.70 10.08 -10.30
C ALA A 48 1.91 9.72 -9.02
N LEU A 49 1.73 8.42 -8.76
CA LEU A 49 1.01 7.92 -7.57
C LEU A 49 1.93 7.61 -6.38
N LYS A 50 3.24 7.74 -6.53
CA LYS A 50 4.19 7.56 -5.43
C LYS A 50 3.86 8.48 -4.25
N GLY A 51 3.72 7.90 -3.06
CA GLY A 51 3.36 8.62 -1.85
C GLY A 51 1.85 8.93 -1.71
N GLN A 52 1.03 8.58 -2.70
CA GLN A 52 -0.42 8.79 -2.70
C GLN A 52 -1.16 7.56 -2.19
N GLN A 53 -2.42 7.75 -1.79
CA GLN A 53 -3.35 6.66 -1.48
C GLN A 53 -3.76 5.96 -2.77
N VAL A 54 -3.56 4.65 -2.82
CA VAL A 54 -3.91 3.81 -3.97
C VAL A 54 -4.74 2.61 -3.52
N ARG A 55 -5.49 2.06 -4.45
CA ARG A 55 -6.17 0.77 -4.32
C ARG A 55 -5.63 -0.20 -5.34
N LEU A 56 -5.29 -1.39 -4.90
CA LEU A 56 -4.78 -2.46 -5.75
C LEU A 56 -5.55 -3.76 -5.45
N ARG A 57 -5.98 -4.45 -6.49
CA ARG A 57 -6.67 -5.73 -6.37
C ARG A 57 -5.76 -6.88 -6.72
N GLY A 58 -5.84 -7.94 -5.94
CA GLY A 58 -5.03 -9.13 -6.15
C GLY A 58 -5.40 -10.23 -5.19
N PHE A 59 -4.45 -11.12 -4.94
CA PHE A 59 -4.60 -12.29 -4.08
C PHE A 59 -3.52 -12.27 -3.01
N MET A 60 -3.87 -12.67 -1.80
CA MET A 60 -2.91 -12.80 -0.71
C MET A 60 -2.11 -14.09 -0.91
N ALA A 61 -0.81 -13.98 -1.14
CA ALA A 61 0.07 -15.15 -1.07
C ALA A 61 0.10 -15.70 0.37
N PRO A 62 0.29 -17.01 0.56
CA PRO A 62 0.47 -17.57 1.88
C PRO A 62 1.55 -16.82 2.66
N PRO A 63 1.29 -16.36 3.90
CA PRO A 63 2.24 -15.59 4.67
C PRO A 63 3.46 -16.45 5.04
N LEU A 64 4.64 -15.84 4.99
CA LEU A 64 5.90 -16.49 5.40
C LEU A 64 5.89 -16.89 6.88
N LYS A 65 5.24 -16.07 7.71
CA LYS A 65 5.01 -16.31 9.14
C LYS A 65 3.62 -15.82 9.52
N PRO A 66 2.87 -16.56 10.33
CA PRO A 66 1.50 -16.19 10.73
C PRO A 66 1.39 -14.82 11.41
N GLU A 67 2.48 -14.35 12.04
CA GLU A 67 2.52 -13.11 12.82
C GLU A 67 3.10 -11.93 12.04
N SER A 68 3.35 -12.11 10.74
CA SER A 68 3.93 -11.04 9.92
C SER A 68 2.98 -9.86 9.81
N ARG A 69 3.51 -8.64 9.98
CA ARG A 69 2.75 -7.41 9.75
C ARG A 69 2.63 -7.06 8.26
N PHE A 70 3.13 -7.93 7.40
CA PHE A 70 3.07 -7.76 5.96
C PHE A 70 2.74 -9.09 5.29
N PHE A 71 2.22 -8.98 4.09
CA PHE A 71 2.04 -10.10 3.17
C PHE A 71 2.40 -9.68 1.75
N VAL A 72 2.50 -10.65 0.86
CA VAL A 72 2.71 -10.40 -0.56
C VAL A 72 1.36 -10.46 -1.26
N LEU A 73 0.99 -9.38 -1.94
CA LEU A 73 -0.15 -9.34 -2.85
C LEU A 73 0.34 -9.74 -4.24
N THR A 74 -0.33 -10.70 -4.84
CA THR A 74 0.00 -11.23 -6.16
C THR A 74 -1.10 -10.92 -7.18
N ARG A 75 -0.74 -10.84 -8.46
CA ARG A 75 -1.70 -10.66 -9.55
C ARG A 75 -2.63 -11.86 -9.68
N GLU A 76 -2.07 -13.06 -9.62
CA GLU A 76 -2.76 -14.34 -9.75
C GLU A 76 -2.68 -15.13 -8.44
N PRO A 77 -3.63 -16.02 -8.17
CA PRO A 77 -3.60 -16.86 -6.98
C PRO A 77 -2.36 -17.74 -6.96
N VAL A 78 -1.65 -17.76 -5.82
CA VAL A 78 -0.50 -18.64 -5.62
C VAL A 78 -0.68 -19.45 -4.34
N SER A 79 -0.40 -20.76 -4.40
CA SER A 79 -0.50 -21.68 -3.26
C SER A 79 0.81 -21.82 -2.49
N VAL A 80 1.89 -21.28 -3.01
CA VAL A 80 3.23 -21.30 -2.40
C VAL A 80 3.78 -19.89 -2.30
N CYS A 81 4.69 -19.66 -1.34
CA CYS A 81 5.35 -18.38 -1.18
C CYS A 81 6.23 -18.07 -2.41
N PRO A 82 6.02 -16.95 -3.13
CA PRO A 82 6.79 -16.60 -4.31
C PRO A 82 8.29 -16.36 -4.04
N PHE A 83 8.68 -16.21 -2.77
CA PHE A 83 10.07 -15.94 -2.35
C PHE A 83 10.77 -17.13 -1.69
N CYS A 84 10.13 -18.29 -1.60
CA CYS A 84 10.75 -19.45 -0.94
C CYS A 84 11.76 -20.17 -1.84
N ALA A 85 11.96 -19.73 -3.08
CA ALA A 85 12.66 -20.50 -4.10
C ALA A 85 13.96 -19.90 -4.63
N SER A 86 14.44 -18.72 -4.26
CA SER A 86 15.81 -18.26 -4.59
C SER A 86 16.03 -16.74 -4.42
N ASP A 87 17.28 -16.30 -4.50
CA ASP A 87 17.81 -14.94 -4.69
C ASP A 87 17.36 -14.30 -6.02
N ALA A 88 16.18 -14.66 -6.49
CA ALA A 88 15.65 -14.30 -7.77
C ALA A 88 15.32 -12.82 -7.86
N GLU A 89 15.43 -12.29 -9.07
CA GLU A 89 14.98 -10.96 -9.46
C GLU A 89 13.57 -10.67 -8.97
N TRP A 90 13.32 -9.43 -8.61
CA TRP A 90 12.01 -8.96 -8.15
C TRP A 90 10.89 -9.32 -9.16
N PRO A 91 9.88 -10.13 -8.79
CA PRO A 91 8.78 -10.47 -9.68
C PRO A 91 7.91 -9.23 -9.96
N VAL A 92 7.42 -9.10 -11.18
CA VAL A 92 6.62 -7.96 -11.63
C VAL A 92 5.16 -8.01 -11.21
N ASP A 93 4.71 -9.18 -10.83
CA ASP A 93 3.33 -9.51 -10.48
C ASP A 93 3.08 -9.53 -8.99
N ILE A 94 3.98 -8.92 -8.21
CA ILE A 94 3.86 -8.84 -6.76
C ILE A 94 3.99 -7.40 -6.23
N VAL A 95 3.33 -7.17 -5.10
CA VAL A 95 3.47 -5.96 -4.27
C VAL A 95 3.48 -6.39 -2.81
N VAL A 96 4.40 -5.82 -2.02
CA VAL A 96 4.43 -6.07 -0.56
C VAL A 96 3.43 -5.14 0.12
N VAL A 97 2.64 -5.69 1.03
CA VAL A 97 1.60 -4.95 1.75
C VAL A 97 1.92 -4.94 3.23
N TYR A 98 2.22 -3.77 3.77
CA TYR A 98 2.41 -3.53 5.20
C TYR A 98 1.11 -3.05 5.82
N LEU A 99 0.55 -3.86 6.69
CA LEU A 99 -0.75 -3.64 7.30
C LEU A 99 -0.69 -2.58 8.41
N LYS A 100 -1.69 -1.73 8.47
CA LYS A 100 -1.93 -0.81 9.57
C LYS A 100 -2.31 -1.54 10.85
N SER A 101 -3.04 -2.65 10.73
CA SER A 101 -3.47 -3.50 11.83
C SER A 101 -3.34 -4.98 11.47
N THR A 102 -3.27 -5.84 12.47
CA THR A 102 -3.20 -7.30 12.26
C THR A 102 -4.42 -7.79 11.49
N LEU A 103 -4.19 -8.63 10.49
CA LEU A 103 -5.21 -9.26 9.67
C LEU A 103 -5.06 -10.78 9.76
N ALA A 104 -6.17 -11.49 9.94
CA ALA A 104 -6.19 -12.94 9.78
C ALA A 104 -5.93 -13.31 8.31
N PRO A 105 -5.15 -14.36 8.03
CA PRO A 105 -4.90 -14.81 6.67
C PRO A 105 -6.19 -15.01 5.89
N VAL A 106 -6.20 -14.56 4.64
CA VAL A 106 -7.31 -14.74 3.71
C VAL A 106 -6.99 -15.93 2.80
N ASN A 107 -8.02 -16.66 2.37
CA ASN A 107 -7.84 -17.75 1.42
C ASN A 107 -7.11 -17.23 0.17
N PHE A 108 -6.05 -17.91 -0.26
CA PHE A 108 -5.20 -17.52 -1.39
C PHE A 108 -5.96 -17.41 -2.73
N ALA A 109 -7.09 -18.14 -2.88
CA ALA A 109 -7.94 -18.08 -4.06
C ALA A 109 -8.98 -16.93 -3.99
N GLN A 110 -9.07 -16.22 -2.85
CA GLN A 110 -10.01 -15.12 -2.68
C GLN A 110 -9.35 -13.80 -3.14
N ARG A 111 -9.98 -13.12 -4.10
CA ARG A 111 -9.58 -11.78 -4.50
C ARG A 111 -9.85 -10.79 -3.37
N ILE A 112 -8.90 -9.91 -3.13
CA ILE A 112 -8.98 -8.84 -2.13
C ILE A 112 -8.64 -7.49 -2.76
N GLU A 113 -9.07 -6.42 -2.13
CA GLU A 113 -8.66 -5.04 -2.45
C GLU A 113 -7.86 -4.50 -1.28
N VAL A 114 -6.69 -3.97 -1.59
CA VAL A 114 -5.77 -3.32 -0.64
C VAL A 114 -5.79 -1.83 -0.90
N GLU A 115 -6.00 -1.04 0.14
CA GLU A 115 -5.92 0.42 0.09
C GLU A 115 -4.86 0.91 1.06
N GLY A 116 -3.93 1.76 0.58
CA GLY A 116 -2.85 2.31 1.38
C GLY A 116 -1.94 3.21 0.57
N ARG A 117 -0.85 3.68 1.19
CA ARG A 117 0.10 4.60 0.56
C ARG A 117 1.13 3.83 -0.27
N LEU A 118 1.26 4.22 -1.55
CA LEU A 118 2.22 3.59 -2.47
C LEU A 118 3.64 4.08 -2.20
N GLU A 119 4.56 3.14 -2.02
CA GLU A 119 5.99 3.38 -1.95
C GLU A 119 6.73 2.54 -2.99
N MET A 120 7.79 3.11 -3.57
CA MET A 120 8.60 2.47 -4.61
C MET A 120 10.08 2.76 -4.40
N GLY A 121 10.90 1.83 -4.82
CA GLY A 121 12.33 1.80 -4.65
C GLY A 121 12.75 0.71 -3.65
N SER A 122 13.99 0.27 -3.76
CA SER A 122 14.55 -0.78 -2.90
C SER A 122 14.47 -0.38 -1.42
N TRP A 123 13.91 -1.25 -0.62
CA TRP A 123 13.84 -1.09 0.83
C TRP A 123 13.91 -2.44 1.52
N THR A 124 14.70 -2.50 2.57
CA THR A 124 14.87 -3.70 3.39
C THR A 124 14.13 -3.53 4.70
N ASP A 125 13.21 -4.44 5.00
CA ASP A 125 12.50 -4.49 6.27
C ASP A 125 13.50 -4.80 7.41
N PRO A 126 13.64 -3.91 8.40
CA PRO A 126 14.62 -4.07 9.46
C PRO A 126 14.32 -5.25 10.41
N HIS A 127 13.07 -5.74 10.44
CA HIS A 127 12.67 -6.83 11.32
C HIS A 127 12.80 -8.21 10.65
N SER A 128 12.51 -8.29 9.36
CA SER A 128 12.51 -9.56 8.62
C SER A 128 13.70 -9.72 7.67
N GLY A 129 14.38 -8.63 7.33
CA GLY A 129 15.40 -8.61 6.27
C GLY A 129 14.83 -8.68 4.85
N PHE A 130 13.50 -8.65 4.72
CA PHE A 130 12.84 -8.77 3.43
C PHE A 130 13.04 -7.52 2.57
N VAL A 131 13.49 -7.71 1.32
CA VAL A 131 13.72 -6.61 0.37
C VAL A 131 12.52 -6.46 -0.54
N SER A 132 11.99 -5.23 -0.67
CA SER A 132 10.86 -4.91 -1.54
C SER A 132 11.19 -3.77 -2.50
N GLN A 133 10.69 -3.83 -3.73
CA GLN A 133 10.81 -2.76 -4.73
C GLN A 133 9.53 -1.92 -4.84
N VAL A 134 8.37 -2.55 -4.63
CA VAL A 134 7.06 -1.89 -4.58
C VAL A 134 6.31 -2.36 -3.36
N ARG A 135 5.76 -1.42 -2.60
CA ARG A 135 4.98 -1.73 -1.41
C ARG A 135 3.84 -0.74 -1.20
N ILE A 136 2.79 -1.22 -0.54
CA ILE A 136 1.69 -0.40 -0.04
C ILE A 136 1.80 -0.43 1.48
N VAL A 137 1.94 0.74 2.10
CA VAL A 137 2.11 0.88 3.55
C VAL A 137 0.87 1.49 4.19
N ASP A 138 0.74 1.32 5.51
CA ASP A 138 -0.44 1.73 6.28
C ASP A 138 -1.73 1.16 5.67
N ALA A 139 -1.65 -0.09 5.20
CA ALA A 139 -2.66 -0.70 4.35
C ALA A 139 -3.85 -1.26 5.15
N GLU A 140 -5.01 -1.11 4.54
CA GLU A 140 -6.25 -1.77 4.94
C GLU A 140 -6.70 -2.73 3.84
N VAL A 141 -7.24 -3.88 4.24
CA VAL A 141 -7.70 -4.91 3.30
C VAL A 141 -9.22 -4.97 3.34
N ARG A 142 -9.81 -4.95 2.15
CA ARG A 142 -11.26 -5.11 1.95
C ARG A 142 -11.52 -6.40 1.16
N LYS A 143 -12.55 -7.11 1.55
CA LYS A 143 -13.12 -8.21 0.75
C LYS A 143 -14.12 -7.57 -0.20
N PRO A 144 -14.06 -7.86 -1.51
CA PRO A 144 -15.03 -7.38 -2.47
C PRO A 144 -16.41 -7.99 -2.22
#